data_e7fcfaf10e52a8314756ce3be2d61937
#
_entry.id   e7fcfaf10e52a8314756ce3be2d61937
#
_cell.length_a   1.000
_cell.length_b   1.000
_cell.length_c   1.000
_cell.angle_alpha   90.00
_cell.angle_beta   90.00
_cell.angle_gamma   90.00
#
_symmetry.space_group_name_H-M   'P 1'
#
loop_
_entity.id
_entity.type
_entity.pdbx_description
1 polymer ?
#
loop_
_entity_poly.entity_id
_entity_poly.type
_entity_poly.pdbx_seq_one_letter_code
_entity_poly.pdbx_strand_id
1 'polypeptide(L)'
;MTLSSYIDGIIVRIISNLYTVKCDNVFVDCQARGKFRNMGLTPLVGDRVKVDIDNKYIIDIYSRRNELLRPRVANVDVCLIVTSLKHPDFSSLLLDKMLTNIILSDIEPIIVFSKYDLLTEEEREEFDNIINYYKSVGYKAILNTEYSCLFEYLKGKTVTLTGQTGAGKSTFINKLDPTLNLKTDDISEALGRGKHTTRHVELFEINDIYFIDTPGFSALDIHVPKENIKFAFKEFKNDECKFRDCKHINEIGCKVLEDVENKVILESRYENYKKMVME
;
A
#
# COMPACT_ATOMS: atom_id res chain seq x y z
N MET A 1 -43.86 -6.14 -14.93
CA MET A 1 -42.40 -6.25 -15.14
C MET A 1 -41.76 -5.33 -14.12
N THR A 2 -41.35 -5.85 -12.97
CA THR A 2 -40.57 -5.14 -12.00
C THR A 2 -39.21 -4.91 -12.61
N LEU A 3 -38.85 -3.65 -12.86
CA LEU A 3 -37.49 -3.27 -13.19
C LEU A 3 -36.63 -3.73 -12.01
N SER A 4 -35.86 -4.79 -12.20
CA SER A 4 -34.92 -5.21 -11.15
C SER A 4 -33.90 -4.08 -10.99
N SER A 5 -33.87 -3.48 -9.80
CA SER A 5 -32.99 -2.36 -9.50
C SER A 5 -31.57 -2.87 -9.29
N TYR A 6 -30.81 -2.90 -10.39
CA TYR A 6 -29.35 -3.13 -10.32
C TYR A 6 -28.66 -1.81 -10.07
N ILE A 7 -27.74 -1.80 -9.12
CA ILE A 7 -26.90 -0.64 -8.81
C ILE A 7 -25.43 -1.06 -8.71
N ASP A 8 -24.54 -0.17 -9.05
CA ASP A 8 -23.11 -0.36 -8.87
C ASP A 8 -22.68 0.09 -7.46
N GLY A 9 -21.71 -0.60 -6.90
CA GLY A 9 -21.18 -0.28 -5.57
C GLY A 9 -19.78 -0.82 -5.35
N ILE A 10 -19.25 -0.56 -4.16
CA ILE A 10 -17.93 -1.03 -3.73
C ILE A 10 -18.12 -1.89 -2.48
N ILE A 11 -17.48 -3.06 -2.44
CA ILE A 11 -17.46 -3.89 -1.23
C ILE A 11 -16.60 -3.19 -0.19
N VAL A 12 -17.24 -2.79 0.92
CA VAL A 12 -16.57 -2.09 2.01
C VAL A 12 -16.24 -2.99 3.19
N ARG A 13 -16.95 -4.10 3.35
CA ARG A 13 -16.75 -5.03 4.47
C ARG A 13 -17.17 -6.44 4.09
N ILE A 14 -16.44 -7.43 4.63
CA ILE A 14 -16.76 -8.84 4.47
C ILE A 14 -16.73 -9.51 5.84
N ILE A 15 -17.85 -10.13 6.23
CA ILE A 15 -17.94 -10.95 7.43
C ILE A 15 -18.49 -12.32 7.01
N SER A 16 -17.65 -13.35 7.08
CA SER A 16 -17.97 -14.69 6.60
C SER A 16 -18.38 -14.67 5.11
N ASN A 17 -19.63 -14.88 4.78
CA ASN A 17 -20.16 -14.83 3.42
C ASN A 17 -21.11 -13.64 3.18
N LEU A 18 -21.14 -12.68 4.10
CA LEU A 18 -21.94 -11.47 3.99
C LEU A 18 -21.02 -10.31 3.56
N TYR A 19 -21.41 -9.63 2.48
CA TYR A 19 -20.70 -8.55 1.85
C TYR A 19 -21.49 -7.26 2.04
N THR A 20 -20.94 -6.31 2.79
CA THR A 20 -21.52 -4.97 2.85
C THR A 20 -21.00 -4.17 1.67
N VAL A 21 -21.94 -3.73 0.81
CA VAL A 21 -21.62 -2.95 -0.39
C VAL A 21 -22.12 -1.52 -0.19
N LYS A 22 -21.26 -0.54 -0.41
CA LYS A 22 -21.61 0.89 -0.46
C LYS A 22 -22.09 1.19 -1.87
N CYS A 23 -23.36 1.52 -2.02
CA CYS A 23 -24.03 1.93 -3.25
C CYS A 23 -24.45 3.39 -3.07
N ASP A 24 -23.74 4.34 -3.70
CA ASP A 24 -23.91 5.77 -3.44
C ASP A 24 -23.87 6.10 -1.92
N ASN A 25 -24.98 6.54 -1.35
CA ASN A 25 -25.10 6.88 0.08
C ASN A 25 -25.76 5.77 0.93
N VAL A 26 -25.94 4.57 0.37
CA VAL A 26 -26.64 3.46 1.05
C VAL A 26 -25.71 2.26 1.18
N PHE A 27 -25.76 1.60 2.34
CA PHE A 27 -25.07 0.33 2.55
C PHE A 27 -26.07 -0.82 2.41
N VAL A 28 -25.70 -1.81 1.58
CA VAL A 28 -26.54 -2.99 1.33
C VAL A 28 -25.75 -4.24 1.69
N ASP A 29 -26.29 -5.04 2.60
CA ASP A 29 -25.71 -6.35 2.92
C ASP A 29 -26.17 -7.38 1.91
N CYS A 30 -25.23 -7.98 1.18
CA CYS A 30 -25.43 -8.88 0.06
C CYS A 30 -24.76 -10.22 0.27
N GLN A 31 -25.24 -11.23 -0.45
CA GLN A 31 -24.53 -12.50 -0.64
C GLN A 31 -23.91 -12.56 -2.03
N ALA A 32 -22.81 -13.30 -2.17
CA ALA A 32 -22.23 -13.57 -3.48
C ALA A 32 -22.87 -14.81 -4.11
N ARG A 33 -23.21 -14.76 -5.40
CA ARG A 33 -23.74 -15.92 -6.13
C ARG A 33 -22.67 -17.02 -6.25
N GLY A 34 -23.09 -18.27 -6.17
CA GLY A 34 -22.18 -19.44 -6.27
C GLY A 34 -21.38 -19.51 -7.56
N LYS A 35 -21.81 -18.82 -8.64
CA LYS A 35 -21.08 -18.74 -9.91
C LYS A 35 -19.65 -18.23 -9.75
N PHE A 36 -19.39 -17.32 -8.82
CA PHE A 36 -18.05 -16.75 -8.62
C PHE A 36 -17.06 -17.80 -8.12
N ARG A 37 -17.48 -18.73 -7.25
CA ARG A 37 -16.65 -19.87 -6.84
C ARG A 37 -16.26 -20.77 -8.01
N ASN A 38 -17.21 -21.01 -8.91
CA ASN A 38 -16.97 -21.84 -10.11
C ASN A 38 -15.98 -21.15 -11.08
N MET A 39 -15.92 -19.83 -11.06
CA MET A 39 -14.97 -19.03 -11.84
C MET A 39 -13.62 -18.82 -11.12
N GLY A 40 -13.44 -19.40 -9.93
CA GLY A 40 -12.22 -19.17 -9.11
C GLY A 40 -12.10 -17.76 -8.55
N LEU A 41 -13.19 -16.98 -8.55
CA LEU A 41 -13.22 -15.58 -8.20
C LEU A 41 -13.79 -15.41 -6.79
N THR A 42 -12.99 -14.88 -5.87
CA THR A 42 -13.43 -14.56 -4.50
C THR A 42 -13.62 -13.05 -4.40
N PRO A 43 -14.83 -12.55 -4.03
CA PRO A 43 -15.01 -11.12 -3.82
C PRO A 43 -14.12 -10.61 -2.68
N LEU A 44 -13.57 -9.41 -2.84
CA LEU A 44 -12.66 -8.76 -1.90
C LEU A 44 -13.18 -7.38 -1.49
N VAL A 45 -12.75 -6.88 -0.35
CA VAL A 45 -12.91 -5.46 0.00
C VAL A 45 -12.20 -4.62 -1.07
N GLY A 46 -12.86 -3.55 -1.54
CA GLY A 46 -12.40 -2.72 -2.65
C GLY A 46 -12.90 -3.17 -4.04
N ASP A 47 -13.51 -4.36 -4.17
CA ASP A 47 -14.11 -4.75 -5.45
C ASP A 47 -15.27 -3.83 -5.83
N ARG A 48 -15.27 -3.39 -7.10
CA ARG A 48 -16.45 -2.78 -7.72
C ARG A 48 -17.38 -3.89 -8.17
N VAL A 49 -18.64 -3.78 -7.79
CA VAL A 49 -19.64 -4.83 -8.01
C VAL A 49 -20.95 -4.28 -8.50
N LYS A 50 -21.69 -5.11 -9.22
CA LYS A 50 -23.11 -4.88 -9.53
C LYS A 50 -23.98 -5.64 -8.56
N VAL A 51 -24.94 -4.96 -7.94
CA VAL A 51 -25.81 -5.49 -6.89
C VAL A 51 -27.26 -5.51 -7.36
N ASP A 52 -27.93 -6.60 -7.09
CA ASP A 52 -29.38 -6.71 -7.13
C ASP A 52 -29.92 -6.35 -5.73
N ILE A 53 -30.47 -5.14 -5.60
CA ILE A 53 -30.92 -4.61 -4.31
C ILE A 53 -32.09 -5.42 -3.76
N ASP A 54 -33.05 -5.80 -4.63
CA ASP A 54 -34.28 -6.47 -4.21
C ASP A 54 -33.99 -7.86 -3.64
N ASN A 55 -33.07 -8.58 -4.29
CA ASN A 55 -32.67 -9.93 -3.90
C ASN A 55 -31.42 -9.97 -2.99
N LYS A 56 -30.76 -8.84 -2.77
CA LYS A 56 -29.53 -8.72 -1.95
C LYS A 56 -28.42 -9.66 -2.41
N TYR A 57 -28.14 -9.68 -3.72
CA TYR A 57 -27.07 -10.47 -4.31
C TYR A 57 -26.10 -9.62 -5.10
N ILE A 58 -24.81 -9.94 -4.96
CA ILE A 58 -23.79 -9.49 -5.92
C ILE A 58 -24.01 -10.28 -7.21
N ILE A 59 -24.30 -9.55 -8.29
CA ILE A 59 -24.59 -10.10 -9.62
C ILE A 59 -23.31 -10.25 -10.43
N ASP A 60 -22.42 -9.23 -10.33
CA ASP A 60 -21.19 -9.19 -11.07
C ASP A 60 -20.07 -8.52 -10.29
N ILE A 61 -18.81 -8.87 -10.63
CA ILE A 61 -17.61 -8.27 -10.08
C ILE A 61 -16.83 -7.73 -11.26
N TYR A 62 -16.60 -6.42 -11.27
CA TYR A 62 -15.84 -5.77 -12.34
C TYR A 62 -14.35 -6.16 -12.27
N SER A 63 -13.66 -6.03 -13.40
CA SER A 63 -12.23 -6.32 -13.47
C SER A 63 -11.45 -5.45 -12.48
N ARG A 64 -10.58 -6.10 -11.72
CA ARG A 64 -9.66 -5.43 -10.80
C ARG A 64 -8.55 -4.74 -11.56
N ARG A 65 -8.14 -3.57 -11.09
CA ARG A 65 -6.89 -2.92 -11.53
C ARG A 65 -5.68 -3.60 -10.90
N ASN A 66 -5.81 -3.91 -9.61
CA ASN A 66 -4.77 -4.59 -8.82
C ASN A 66 -5.41 -5.38 -7.67
N GLU A 67 -4.61 -6.24 -7.07
CA GLU A 67 -4.97 -7.00 -5.87
C GLU A 67 -3.74 -7.13 -4.97
N LEU A 68 -3.88 -6.76 -3.69
CA LEU A 68 -2.92 -7.13 -2.65
C LEU A 68 -3.22 -8.53 -2.12
N LEU A 69 -2.18 -9.33 -1.88
CA LEU A 69 -2.34 -10.70 -1.41
C LEU A 69 -2.47 -10.81 0.12
N ARG A 70 -1.88 -9.87 0.86
CA ARG A 70 -1.90 -9.86 2.34
C ARG A 70 -1.88 -8.44 2.88
N PRO A 71 -3.00 -7.97 3.45
CA PRO A 71 -4.32 -8.62 3.39
C PRO A 71 -4.87 -8.61 1.97
N ARG A 72 -5.78 -9.53 1.67
CA ARG A 72 -6.40 -9.59 0.33
C ARG A 72 -7.41 -8.45 0.17
N VAL A 73 -7.04 -7.47 -0.65
CA VAL A 73 -7.87 -6.31 -1.00
C VAL A 73 -7.69 -5.98 -2.48
N ALA A 74 -8.69 -5.36 -3.08
CA ALA A 74 -8.69 -5.02 -4.50
C ALA A 74 -8.76 -3.50 -4.73
N ASN A 75 -8.30 -3.07 -5.91
CA ASN A 75 -8.46 -1.70 -6.42
C ASN A 75 -7.87 -0.62 -5.50
N VAL A 76 -6.71 -0.87 -4.90
CA VAL A 76 -5.97 0.11 -4.11
C VAL A 76 -5.28 1.10 -5.05
N ASP A 77 -5.46 2.40 -4.83
CA ASP A 77 -4.81 3.45 -5.62
C ASP A 77 -3.42 3.77 -5.10
N VAL A 78 -3.32 3.94 -3.79
CA VAL A 78 -2.09 4.43 -3.13
C VAL A 78 -1.79 3.60 -1.89
N CYS A 79 -0.51 3.30 -1.69
CA CYS A 79 -0.01 2.80 -0.42
C CYS A 79 0.91 3.83 0.23
N LEU A 80 0.51 4.33 1.41
CA LEU A 80 1.35 5.19 2.23
C LEU A 80 2.31 4.32 3.05
N ILE A 81 3.60 4.40 2.75
CA ILE A 81 4.66 3.72 3.48
C ILE A 81 5.18 4.67 4.55
N VAL A 82 4.67 4.54 5.77
CA VAL A 82 5.12 5.36 6.90
C VAL A 82 6.37 4.74 7.49
N THR A 83 7.51 5.40 7.30
CA THR A 83 8.80 4.98 7.81
C THR A 83 9.33 5.99 8.83
N SER A 84 9.73 5.49 10.01
CA SER A 84 10.30 6.33 11.05
C SER A 84 11.78 6.55 10.79
N LEU A 85 12.25 7.78 11.03
CA LEU A 85 13.67 8.11 11.00
C LEU A 85 14.34 7.84 12.36
N LYS A 86 13.53 7.83 13.46
CA LYS A 86 14.02 7.60 14.83
C LYS A 86 12.91 7.00 15.71
N HIS A 87 13.20 5.95 16.45
CA HIS A 87 12.27 5.30 17.39
C HIS A 87 10.93 4.83 16.77
N PRO A 88 10.91 3.75 15.97
CA PRO A 88 12.01 2.83 15.65
C PRO A 88 13.01 3.41 14.67
N ASP A 89 14.23 2.87 14.69
CA ASP A 89 15.30 3.31 13.80
C ASP A 89 14.94 3.05 12.34
N PHE A 90 15.44 3.91 11.47
CA PHE A 90 15.26 3.78 10.02
C PHE A 90 15.91 2.50 9.49
N SER A 91 15.18 1.78 8.68
CA SER A 91 15.67 0.61 7.97
C SER A 91 15.42 0.73 6.46
N SER A 92 16.48 1.02 5.71
CA SER A 92 16.40 1.09 4.24
C SER A 92 15.95 -0.25 3.64
N LEU A 93 16.40 -1.38 4.19
CA LEU A 93 15.99 -2.71 3.72
C LEU A 93 14.48 -2.94 3.88
N LEU A 94 13.91 -2.54 5.02
CA LEU A 94 12.47 -2.67 5.25
C LEU A 94 11.68 -1.77 4.31
N LEU A 95 12.13 -0.51 4.12
CA LEU A 95 11.50 0.41 3.16
C LEU A 95 11.52 -0.17 1.75
N ASP A 96 12.66 -0.72 1.33
CA ASP A 96 12.83 -1.28 -0.02
C ASP A 96 12.00 -2.55 -0.23
N LYS A 97 11.89 -3.42 0.79
CA LYS A 97 10.97 -4.57 0.76
C LYS A 97 9.50 -4.14 0.59
N MET A 98 9.07 -3.11 1.34
CA MET A 98 7.72 -2.57 1.21
C MET A 98 7.50 -1.95 -0.18
N LEU A 99 8.43 -1.13 -0.67
CA LEU A 99 8.37 -0.54 -2.01
C LEU A 99 8.26 -1.60 -3.09
N THR A 100 9.07 -2.65 -3.00
CA THR A 100 9.07 -3.76 -3.96
C THR A 100 7.70 -4.45 -4.04
N ASN A 101 7.12 -4.82 -2.89
CA ASN A 101 5.81 -5.45 -2.86
C ASN A 101 4.70 -4.56 -3.44
N ILE A 102 4.72 -3.26 -3.12
CA ILE A 102 3.69 -2.31 -3.54
C ILE A 102 3.78 -2.02 -5.04
N ILE A 103 4.99 -1.75 -5.55
CA ILE A 103 5.20 -1.45 -6.97
C ILE A 103 4.82 -2.65 -7.84
N LEU A 104 5.26 -3.85 -7.45
CA LEU A 104 4.96 -5.07 -8.20
C LEU A 104 3.51 -5.54 -8.05
N SER A 105 2.74 -4.92 -7.16
CA SER A 105 1.29 -5.07 -7.07
C SER A 105 0.52 -4.01 -7.88
N ASP A 106 1.19 -3.20 -8.70
CA ASP A 106 0.61 -2.09 -9.48
C ASP A 106 -0.14 -1.07 -8.61
N ILE A 107 0.48 -0.70 -7.47
CA ILE A 107 -0.03 0.30 -6.53
C ILE A 107 0.99 1.43 -6.43
N GLU A 108 0.51 2.67 -6.39
CA GLU A 108 1.37 3.83 -6.25
C GLU A 108 1.93 3.92 -4.81
N PRO A 109 3.26 3.82 -4.59
CA PRO A 109 3.85 4.05 -3.28
C PRO A 109 4.05 5.54 -3.02
N ILE A 110 3.73 5.99 -1.81
CA ILE A 110 4.14 7.30 -1.29
C ILE A 110 4.88 7.06 0.02
N ILE A 111 6.13 7.52 0.09
CA ILE A 111 6.95 7.39 1.28
C ILE A 111 6.65 8.58 2.20
N VAL A 112 6.28 8.28 3.45
CA VAL A 112 6.08 9.29 4.49
C VAL A 112 7.18 9.11 5.54
N PHE A 113 8.17 9.98 5.55
CA PHE A 113 9.21 10.00 6.55
C PHE A 113 8.69 10.69 7.81
N SER A 114 8.59 9.94 8.89
CA SER A 114 8.06 10.41 10.17
C SER A 114 9.16 10.68 11.18
N LYS A 115 8.81 11.48 12.22
CA LYS A 115 9.68 11.80 13.35
C LYS A 115 10.97 12.53 12.97
N TYR A 116 10.93 13.28 11.89
CA TYR A 116 12.01 14.15 11.45
C TYR A 116 12.34 15.22 12.52
N ASP A 117 11.34 15.63 13.29
CA ASP A 117 11.42 16.55 14.41
C ASP A 117 12.30 16.04 15.57
N LEU A 118 12.53 14.72 15.68
CA LEU A 118 13.35 14.10 16.71
C LEU A 118 14.85 14.01 16.35
N LEU A 119 15.21 14.39 15.13
CA LEU A 119 16.59 14.33 14.64
C LEU A 119 17.42 15.53 15.13
N THR A 120 18.72 15.28 15.42
CA THR A 120 19.71 16.34 15.57
C THR A 120 20.03 17.00 14.23
N GLU A 121 20.77 18.11 14.21
CA GLU A 121 21.15 18.78 12.97
C GLU A 121 22.04 17.89 12.07
N GLU A 122 22.98 17.15 12.68
CA GLU A 122 23.85 16.23 11.92
C GLU A 122 23.04 15.07 11.33
N GLU A 123 22.12 14.48 12.13
CA GLU A 123 21.22 13.41 11.64
C GLU A 123 20.31 13.89 10.50
N ARG A 124 19.87 15.16 10.53
CA ARG A 124 19.05 15.74 9.45
C ARG A 124 19.81 15.82 8.14
N GLU A 125 21.05 16.25 8.17
CA GLU A 125 21.88 16.33 6.94
C GLU A 125 22.03 14.95 6.28
N GLU A 126 22.25 13.89 7.07
CA GLU A 126 22.32 12.52 6.58
C GLU A 126 20.99 12.06 5.97
N PHE A 127 19.88 12.24 6.71
CA PHE A 127 18.57 11.80 6.25
C PHE A 127 18.03 12.63 5.08
N ASP A 128 18.35 13.92 4.98
CA ASP A 128 18.00 14.75 3.83
C ASP A 128 18.64 14.23 2.55
N ASN A 129 19.86 13.73 2.60
CA ASN A 129 20.52 13.08 1.47
C ASN A 129 19.75 11.82 1.03
N ILE A 130 19.31 10.98 1.98
CA ILE A 130 18.52 9.79 1.71
C ILE A 130 17.16 10.17 1.12
N ILE A 131 16.43 11.11 1.74
CA ILE A 131 15.12 11.57 1.29
C ILE A 131 15.20 12.14 -0.13
N ASN A 132 16.19 13.00 -0.37
CA ASN A 132 16.41 13.62 -1.68
C ASN A 132 16.78 12.58 -2.74
N TYR A 133 17.54 11.54 -2.38
CA TYR A 133 17.79 10.43 -3.29
C TYR A 133 16.50 9.73 -3.73
N TYR A 134 15.62 9.31 -2.80
CA TYR A 134 14.35 8.70 -3.18
C TYR A 134 13.51 9.63 -4.07
N LYS A 135 13.47 10.94 -3.78
CA LYS A 135 12.80 11.93 -4.64
C LYS A 135 13.43 12.00 -6.04
N SER A 136 14.77 12.01 -6.12
CA SER A 136 15.50 12.15 -7.40
C SER A 136 15.28 10.96 -8.34
N VAL A 137 15.13 9.76 -7.80
CA VAL A 137 14.85 8.56 -8.59
C VAL A 137 13.33 8.36 -8.87
N GLY A 138 12.51 9.36 -8.51
CA GLY A 138 11.11 9.44 -8.92
C GLY A 138 10.10 8.81 -7.95
N TYR A 139 10.47 8.56 -6.69
CA TYR A 139 9.48 8.24 -5.66
C TYR A 139 8.82 9.51 -5.12
N LYS A 140 7.52 9.47 -4.89
CA LYS A 140 6.87 10.49 -4.07
C LYS A 140 7.27 10.26 -2.62
N ALA A 141 7.98 11.22 -2.04
CA ALA A 141 8.47 11.18 -0.67
C ALA A 141 8.22 12.51 0.02
N ILE A 142 7.64 12.46 1.21
CA ILE A 142 7.28 13.63 2.01
C ILE A 142 7.72 13.47 3.46
N LEU A 143 7.88 14.58 4.16
CA LEU A 143 8.01 14.59 5.61
C LEU A 143 6.64 14.59 6.29
N ASN A 144 6.59 14.14 7.53
CA ASN A 144 5.38 14.17 8.36
C ASN A 144 4.87 15.58 8.72
N THR A 145 5.50 16.61 8.21
CA THR A 145 5.09 18.02 8.31
C THR A 145 4.33 18.52 7.08
N GLU A 146 4.34 17.76 5.97
CA GLU A 146 3.83 18.17 4.66
C GLU A 146 2.48 17.50 4.31
N TYR A 147 1.63 17.22 5.31
CA TYR A 147 0.40 16.44 5.10
C TYR A 147 -0.69 17.17 4.30
N SER A 148 -0.74 18.49 4.30
CA SER A 148 -1.84 19.22 3.64
C SER A 148 -1.90 18.94 2.14
N CYS A 149 -0.77 19.00 1.44
CA CYS A 149 -0.70 18.67 0.01
C CYS A 149 -1.01 17.20 -0.25
N LEU A 150 -0.62 16.31 0.67
CA LEU A 150 -0.91 14.89 0.55
C LEU A 150 -2.41 14.62 0.68
N PHE A 151 -3.09 15.23 1.63
CA PHE A 151 -4.53 15.02 1.82
C PHE A 151 -5.33 15.42 0.57
N GLU A 152 -5.02 16.56 -0.05
CA GLU A 152 -5.64 16.95 -1.32
C GLU A 152 -5.38 15.95 -2.44
N TYR A 153 -4.17 15.41 -2.53
CA TYR A 153 -3.82 14.39 -3.52
C TYR A 153 -4.57 13.07 -3.32
N LEU A 154 -4.90 12.72 -2.09
CA LEU A 154 -5.55 11.45 -1.75
C LEU A 154 -7.07 11.47 -1.89
N LYS A 155 -7.71 12.63 -2.03
CA LYS A 155 -9.17 12.74 -2.20
C LYS A 155 -9.68 11.84 -3.34
N GLY A 156 -10.73 11.10 -3.07
CA GLY A 156 -11.36 10.16 -4.00
C GLY A 156 -10.57 8.88 -4.26
N LYS A 157 -9.42 8.68 -3.58
CA LYS A 157 -8.57 7.49 -3.76
C LYS A 157 -8.80 6.45 -2.66
N THR A 158 -8.57 5.20 -3.04
CA THR A 158 -8.49 4.08 -2.11
C THR A 158 -7.05 3.94 -1.62
N VAL A 159 -6.86 4.12 -0.33
CA VAL A 159 -5.54 4.24 0.31
C VAL A 159 -5.34 3.14 1.34
N THR A 160 -4.16 2.54 1.36
CA THR A 160 -3.72 1.68 2.46
C THR A 160 -2.47 2.26 3.14
N LEU A 161 -2.25 1.91 4.40
CA LEU A 161 -1.06 2.32 5.15
C LEU A 161 -0.24 1.10 5.53
N THR A 162 1.07 1.20 5.33
CA THR A 162 2.04 0.22 5.82
C THR A 162 3.18 0.91 6.56
N GLY A 163 3.97 0.15 7.28
CA GLY A 163 5.12 0.66 8.04
C GLY A 163 5.25 -0.05 9.37
N GLN A 164 6.41 0.09 10.01
CA GLN A 164 6.72 -0.49 11.31
C GLN A 164 5.70 -0.08 12.38
N THR A 165 5.54 -0.95 13.38
CA THR A 165 4.86 -0.58 14.62
C THR A 165 5.56 0.63 15.25
N GLY A 166 4.77 1.62 15.68
CA GLY A 166 5.32 2.86 16.22
C GLY A 166 5.88 3.86 15.19
N ALA A 167 5.80 3.59 13.88
CA ALA A 167 6.26 4.53 12.85
C ALA A 167 5.40 5.79 12.69
N GLY A 168 4.21 5.86 13.32
CA GLY A 168 3.35 7.06 13.29
C GLY A 168 2.14 6.96 12.34
N LYS A 169 1.71 5.76 11.96
CA LYS A 169 0.50 5.55 11.14
C LYS A 169 -0.75 6.13 11.77
N SER A 170 -1.00 5.86 13.06
CA SER A 170 -2.15 6.43 13.79
C SER A 170 -2.07 7.95 13.91
N THR A 171 -0.86 8.48 14.07
CA THR A 171 -0.63 9.94 14.08
C THR A 171 -1.00 10.58 12.75
N PHE A 172 -0.71 9.91 11.63
CA PHE A 172 -1.12 10.36 10.29
C PHE A 172 -2.65 10.46 10.20
N ILE A 173 -3.36 9.40 10.58
CA ILE A 173 -4.84 9.38 10.54
C ILE A 173 -5.43 10.44 11.49
N ASN A 174 -4.90 10.62 12.70
CA ASN A 174 -5.34 11.64 13.64
C ASN A 174 -5.13 13.07 13.13
N LYS A 175 -4.13 13.30 12.28
CA LYS A 175 -3.94 14.60 11.63
C LYS A 175 -4.94 14.85 10.52
N LEU A 176 -5.39 13.79 9.85
CA LEU A 176 -6.43 13.86 8.83
C LEU A 176 -7.81 14.12 9.46
N ASP A 177 -8.10 13.44 10.57
CA ASP A 177 -9.32 13.64 11.37
C ASP A 177 -9.00 13.55 12.88
N PRO A 178 -8.83 14.70 13.54
CA PRO A 178 -8.53 14.76 14.99
C PRO A 178 -9.62 14.17 15.89
N THR A 179 -10.85 14.03 15.40
CA THR A 179 -11.97 13.51 16.19
C THR A 179 -11.85 12.01 16.47
N LEU A 180 -11.09 11.28 15.63
CA LEU A 180 -10.85 9.85 15.77
C LEU A 180 -10.01 9.51 17.02
N ASN A 181 -9.12 10.41 17.44
CA ASN A 181 -8.28 10.29 18.65
C ASN A 181 -7.64 8.89 18.83
N LEU A 182 -7.08 8.36 17.74
CA LEU A 182 -6.44 7.04 17.68
C LEU A 182 -5.28 6.97 18.67
N LYS A 183 -5.26 5.96 19.54
CA LYS A 183 -4.05 5.64 20.31
C LYS A 183 -2.99 5.05 19.39
N THR A 184 -1.72 5.21 19.75
CA THR A 184 -0.60 4.59 19.03
C THR A 184 -0.87 3.09 18.87
N ASP A 185 -0.81 2.61 17.61
CA ASP A 185 -1.00 1.23 17.14
C ASP A 185 -2.45 0.72 16.95
N ASP A 186 -3.49 1.49 17.25
CA ASP A 186 -4.88 1.05 17.19
C ASP A 186 -5.71 1.75 16.11
N ILE A 187 -5.28 1.71 14.84
CA ILE A 187 -6.12 2.16 13.73
C ILE A 187 -7.44 1.35 13.72
N SER A 188 -7.37 0.07 14.07
CA SER A 188 -8.51 -0.85 14.13
C SER A 188 -9.43 -0.67 15.34
N GLU A 189 -8.92 -0.27 16.52
CA GLU A 189 -9.75 -0.08 17.73
C GLU A 189 -10.60 1.19 17.68
N ALA A 190 -10.07 2.28 17.13
CA ALA A 190 -10.75 3.56 17.18
C ALA A 190 -11.82 3.74 16.09
N LEU A 191 -11.80 2.87 15.09
CA LEU A 191 -12.85 2.82 14.07
C LEU A 191 -14.07 2.01 14.56
N GLY A 192 -14.25 1.86 15.88
CA GLY A 192 -15.45 1.27 16.49
C GLY A 192 -15.38 -0.24 16.75
N ARG A 193 -14.18 -0.83 16.73
CA ARG A 193 -14.01 -2.26 16.98
C ARG A 193 -13.60 -2.53 18.42
N GLY A 194 -14.47 -3.25 19.16
CA GLY A 194 -14.17 -3.77 20.50
C GLY A 194 -13.01 -4.77 20.46
N LYS A 195 -12.32 -4.88 21.58
CA LYS A 195 -11.06 -5.58 21.88
C LYS A 195 -10.95 -7.07 21.49
N HIS A 196 -11.96 -7.69 20.86
CA HIS A 196 -12.05 -9.15 20.63
C HIS A 196 -12.65 -9.59 19.30
N THR A 197 -12.69 -8.75 18.24
CA THR A 197 -13.24 -9.19 16.96
C THR A 197 -12.15 -9.48 15.94
N THR A 198 -12.22 -10.69 15.43
CA THR A 198 -11.50 -11.31 14.32
C THR A 198 -11.05 -10.29 13.26
N ARG A 199 -9.83 -10.45 12.75
CA ARG A 199 -9.14 -9.69 11.69
C ARG A 199 -9.98 -9.53 10.43
N HIS A 200 -10.91 -8.59 10.42
CA HIS A 200 -11.69 -8.27 9.22
C HIS A 200 -11.10 -7.03 8.55
N VAL A 201 -10.88 -7.14 7.25
CA VAL A 201 -10.53 -6.01 6.40
C VAL A 201 -11.80 -5.18 6.17
N GLU A 202 -11.70 -3.88 6.34
CA GLU A 202 -12.80 -2.94 6.13
C GLU A 202 -12.30 -1.68 5.43
N LEU A 203 -13.12 -1.15 4.52
CA LEU A 203 -12.91 0.14 3.87
C LEU A 203 -13.80 1.17 4.56
N PHE A 204 -13.22 2.28 4.97
CA PHE A 204 -13.92 3.40 5.61
C PHE A 204 -13.49 4.72 4.96
N GLU A 205 -14.34 5.72 5.05
CA GLU A 205 -14.13 7.03 4.45
C GLU A 205 -13.84 8.08 5.50
N ILE A 206 -12.77 8.84 5.29
CA ILE A 206 -12.41 10.01 6.08
C ILE A 206 -12.10 11.15 5.11
N ASN A 207 -12.85 12.25 5.17
CA ASN A 207 -12.62 13.46 4.35
C ASN A 207 -12.44 13.14 2.85
N ASP A 208 -13.36 12.38 2.27
CA ASP A 208 -13.35 11.92 0.87
C ASP A 208 -12.17 11.00 0.51
N ILE A 209 -11.46 10.44 1.48
CA ILE A 209 -10.40 9.44 1.26
C ILE A 209 -10.89 8.08 1.76
N TYR A 210 -10.76 7.06 0.94
CA TYR A 210 -11.18 5.70 1.27
C TYR A 210 -10.01 4.90 1.83
N PHE A 211 -9.96 4.69 3.13
CA PHE A 211 -8.92 3.90 3.78
C PHE A 211 -9.32 2.43 3.89
N ILE A 212 -8.39 1.56 3.55
CA ILE A 212 -8.50 0.13 3.85
C ILE A 212 -7.69 -0.15 5.11
N ASP A 213 -8.38 -0.55 6.18
CA ASP A 213 -7.71 -1.04 7.37
C ASP A 213 -7.10 -2.42 7.11
N THR A 214 -5.79 -2.47 7.14
CA THR A 214 -5.01 -3.66 6.82
C THR A 214 -4.20 -4.08 8.04
N PRO A 215 -4.81 -4.75 9.06
CA PRO A 215 -4.07 -5.20 10.22
C PRO A 215 -2.95 -6.17 9.80
N GLY A 216 -1.71 -5.83 10.14
CA GLY A 216 -0.54 -6.69 9.91
C GLY A 216 0.11 -6.58 8.53
N PHE A 217 -0.13 -5.51 7.76
CA PHE A 217 0.58 -5.24 6.49
C PHE A 217 2.06 -4.85 6.68
N SER A 218 2.61 -5.07 7.84
CA SER A 218 4.05 -4.98 8.10
C SER A 218 4.81 -6.24 7.68
N ALA A 219 4.20 -7.09 6.83
CA ALA A 219 4.81 -8.34 6.41
C ALA A 219 6.12 -8.08 5.65
N LEU A 220 7.20 -8.54 6.25
CA LEU A 220 8.58 -8.42 5.77
C LEU A 220 8.88 -9.34 4.58
N ASP A 221 7.97 -10.26 4.28
CA ASP A 221 8.17 -11.26 3.25
C ASP A 221 7.90 -10.70 1.85
N ILE A 222 8.81 -10.95 0.94
CA ILE A 222 8.63 -10.65 -0.48
C ILE A 222 7.79 -11.77 -1.09
N HIS A 223 6.60 -11.43 -1.59
CA HIS A 223 5.66 -12.40 -2.16
C HIS A 223 5.65 -12.41 -3.69
N VAL A 224 6.70 -11.87 -4.30
CA VAL A 224 6.83 -11.76 -5.76
C VAL A 224 7.98 -12.62 -6.27
N PRO A 225 7.94 -13.10 -7.53
CA PRO A 225 9.06 -13.81 -8.13
C PRO A 225 10.34 -12.98 -8.08
N LYS A 226 11.45 -13.61 -7.71
CA LYS A 226 12.75 -12.94 -7.51
C LYS A 226 13.24 -12.21 -8.76
N GLU A 227 12.97 -12.76 -9.93
CA GLU A 227 13.30 -12.17 -11.24
C GLU A 227 12.59 -10.83 -11.49
N ASN A 228 11.47 -10.58 -10.80
CA ASN A 228 10.70 -9.34 -10.95
C ASN A 228 11.17 -8.24 -10.01
N ILE A 229 11.93 -8.54 -8.95
CA ILE A 229 12.35 -7.57 -7.93
C ILE A 229 13.07 -6.36 -8.56
N LYS A 230 13.91 -6.58 -9.58
CA LYS A 230 14.64 -5.54 -10.28
C LYS A 230 13.73 -4.45 -10.89
N PHE A 231 12.49 -4.78 -11.25
CA PHE A 231 11.54 -3.82 -11.83
C PHE A 231 10.91 -2.88 -10.80
N ALA A 232 11.08 -3.16 -9.50
CA ALA A 232 10.63 -2.28 -8.44
C ALA A 232 11.65 -1.17 -8.11
N PHE A 233 12.88 -1.28 -8.60
CA PHE A 233 13.93 -0.28 -8.43
C PHE A 233 13.90 0.68 -9.61
N LYS A 234 13.30 1.85 -9.44
CA LYS A 234 13.11 2.84 -10.50
C LYS A 234 14.41 3.36 -11.11
N GLU A 235 15.46 3.34 -10.32
CA GLU A 235 16.82 3.73 -10.73
C GLU A 235 17.54 2.68 -11.58
N PHE A 236 17.04 1.44 -11.63
CA PHE A 236 17.65 0.37 -12.42
C PHE A 236 17.28 0.52 -13.90
N LYS A 237 18.25 0.91 -14.71
CA LYS A 237 18.11 1.05 -16.16
C LYS A 237 18.32 -0.31 -16.84
N ASN A 238 17.33 -1.20 -16.70
CA ASN A 238 17.43 -2.58 -17.14
C ASN A 238 17.68 -2.73 -18.65
N ASP A 239 17.17 -1.82 -19.45
CA ASP A 239 17.28 -1.78 -20.90
C ASP A 239 18.66 -1.26 -21.40
N GLU A 240 19.45 -0.62 -20.55
CA GLU A 240 20.80 -0.17 -20.87
C GLU A 240 21.87 -1.24 -20.60
N CYS A 241 21.52 -2.40 -20.01
CA CYS A 241 22.44 -3.50 -19.79
C CYS A 241 22.77 -4.24 -21.10
N LYS A 242 23.99 -4.80 -21.17
CA LYS A 242 24.42 -5.61 -22.31
C LYS A 242 23.51 -6.81 -22.59
N PHE A 243 22.93 -7.42 -21.52
CA PHE A 243 22.04 -8.59 -21.62
C PHE A 243 20.64 -8.22 -21.17
N ARG A 244 19.63 -8.65 -21.92
CA ARG A 244 18.20 -8.37 -21.61
C ARG A 244 17.71 -9.05 -20.34
N ASP A 245 18.28 -10.20 -19.99
CA ASP A 245 17.96 -10.99 -18.79
C ASP A 245 18.93 -10.72 -17.62
N CYS A 246 19.66 -9.61 -17.68
CA CYS A 246 20.61 -9.20 -16.65
C CYS A 246 19.94 -9.21 -15.26
N LYS A 247 20.58 -9.88 -14.32
CA LYS A 247 20.14 -9.94 -12.91
C LYS A 247 20.82 -8.91 -12.03
N HIS A 248 21.73 -8.13 -12.60
CA HIS A 248 22.50 -7.06 -11.94
C HIS A 248 23.33 -7.53 -10.74
N ILE A 249 23.86 -8.76 -10.78
CA ILE A 249 24.67 -9.34 -9.70
C ILE A 249 26.16 -9.37 -10.08
N ASN A 250 26.50 -10.03 -11.22
CA ASN A 250 27.88 -10.25 -11.64
C ASN A 250 28.07 -10.11 -13.16
N GLU A 251 27.08 -9.62 -13.88
CA GLU A 251 27.09 -9.64 -15.33
C GLU A 251 28.02 -8.56 -15.90
N ILE A 252 28.90 -8.95 -16.81
CA ILE A 252 29.80 -8.04 -17.52
C ILE A 252 28.98 -7.08 -18.41
N GLY A 253 29.22 -5.78 -18.28
CA GLY A 253 28.47 -4.74 -19.01
C GLY A 253 27.08 -4.50 -18.43
N CYS A 254 26.94 -4.72 -17.12
CA CYS A 254 25.72 -4.35 -16.38
C CYS A 254 25.75 -2.85 -16.06
N LYS A 255 24.75 -2.11 -16.56
CA LYS A 255 24.62 -0.67 -16.31
C LYS A 255 24.36 -0.36 -14.84
N VAL A 256 23.60 -1.20 -14.15
CA VAL A 256 23.31 -1.01 -12.71
C VAL A 256 24.59 -1.11 -11.88
N LEU A 257 25.48 -2.07 -12.16
CA LEU A 257 26.77 -2.18 -11.47
C LEU A 257 27.67 -0.97 -11.72
N GLU A 258 27.71 -0.50 -12.97
CA GLU A 258 28.43 0.72 -13.33
C GLU A 258 27.89 1.96 -12.58
N ASP A 259 26.56 2.09 -12.48
CA ASP A 259 25.91 3.21 -11.79
C ASP A 259 26.12 3.16 -10.26
N VAL A 260 26.25 1.96 -9.69
CA VAL A 260 26.66 1.80 -8.27
C VAL A 260 28.11 2.22 -8.06
N GLU A 261 29.05 1.77 -8.91
CA GLU A 261 30.46 2.17 -8.85
C GLU A 261 30.64 3.69 -9.00
N ASN A 262 29.86 4.30 -9.89
CA ASN A 262 29.85 5.75 -10.12
C ASN A 262 29.04 6.54 -9.08
N LYS A 263 28.49 5.89 -8.04
CA LYS A 263 27.66 6.50 -6.97
C LYS A 263 26.40 7.20 -7.47
N VAL A 264 25.90 6.82 -8.65
CA VAL A 264 24.59 7.24 -9.18
C VAL A 264 23.48 6.51 -8.43
N ILE A 265 23.69 5.22 -8.15
CA ILE A 265 22.81 4.40 -7.31
C ILE A 265 23.44 4.30 -5.91
N LEU A 266 22.63 4.54 -4.88
CA LEU A 266 23.09 4.35 -3.49
C LEU A 266 23.48 2.89 -3.25
N GLU A 267 24.66 2.69 -2.67
CA GLU A 267 25.16 1.35 -2.32
C GLU A 267 24.18 0.59 -1.44
N SER A 268 23.55 1.26 -0.46
CA SER A 268 22.55 0.65 0.41
C SER A 268 21.33 0.10 -0.35
N ARG A 269 20.89 0.78 -1.42
CA ARG A 269 19.81 0.33 -2.30
C ARG A 269 20.18 -0.94 -3.05
N TYR A 270 21.39 -0.93 -3.63
CA TYR A 270 21.89 -2.09 -4.35
C TYR A 270 22.11 -3.30 -3.42
N GLU A 271 22.69 -3.07 -2.23
CA GLU A 271 22.85 -4.13 -1.23
C GLU A 271 21.49 -4.71 -0.76
N ASN A 272 20.49 -3.86 -0.60
CA ASN A 272 19.13 -4.32 -0.28
C ASN A 272 18.54 -5.16 -1.41
N TYR A 273 18.73 -4.74 -2.67
CA TYR A 273 18.34 -5.53 -3.84
C TYR A 273 18.98 -6.92 -3.82
N LYS A 274 20.31 -6.99 -3.65
CA LYS A 274 21.04 -8.28 -3.58
C LYS A 274 20.48 -9.18 -2.47
N LYS A 275 20.27 -8.65 -1.28
CA LYS A 275 19.69 -9.41 -0.17
C LYS A 275 18.33 -10.00 -0.56
N MET A 276 17.44 -9.21 -1.15
CA MET A 276 16.10 -9.66 -1.54
C MET A 276 16.10 -10.73 -2.63
N VAL A 277 17.05 -10.68 -3.56
CA VAL A 277 17.19 -11.69 -4.63
C VAL A 277 17.84 -12.97 -4.12
N MET A 278 18.73 -12.88 -3.12
CA MET A 278 19.49 -14.02 -2.59
C MET A 278 18.77 -14.76 -1.45
N GLU A 279 17.87 -14.06 -0.70
CA GLU A 279 16.99 -14.68 0.30
C GLU A 279 16.00 -15.67 -0.36
#